data_eda45a5cdb1a2d4a669aec6cd407a394
#
_entry.id   eda45a5cdb1a2d4a669aec6cd407a394
#
_cell.length_a   1.000
_cell.length_b   1.000
_cell.length_c   1.000
_cell.angle_alpha   90.00
_cell.angle_beta   90.00
_cell.angle_gamma   90.00
#
_symmetry.space_group_name_H-M   'P 1'
#
loop_
_entity.id
_entity.type
_entity.pdbx_description
1 polymer ?
#
loop_
_entity_poly.entity_id
_entity_poly.type
_entity_poly.pdbx_seq_one_letter_code
_entity_poly.pdbx_strand_id
1 'polypeptide(L)'
;GTAKGYLAVPRHMHACADELSGHADGRLVKIKTVSDKYPQHEPHMLVSALFNLEINPLTDTGKAGYPVIPAEVCAAAFDALAKGIPYTSSYITVSGIGRTAGVYSVPFGTEIKSLPALCGSADGGIVFTGGEMTAKEVSDGEYTSPGVFAVSVAAEKAPEKPEAHECTDCGRCAAVCPVRLLPSLIYGCRDTGKAAKSGAEYCISCGCCDRVCPAGIELRAAISEMKKEM
;
A
#
# COMPACT_ATOMS: atom_id res chain seq x y z
N GLY A 1 24.33 -17.37 11.87
CA GLY A 1 24.08 -17.73 10.47
C GLY A 1 23.88 -16.48 9.64
N THR A 2 24.37 -16.47 8.42
CA THR A 2 24.24 -15.32 7.51
C THR A 2 22.79 -15.26 7.05
N ALA A 3 22.08 -14.18 7.35
CA ALA A 3 20.74 -13.93 6.83
C ALA A 3 20.81 -13.76 5.31
N LYS A 4 19.88 -14.37 4.59
CA LYS A 4 19.75 -14.17 3.14
C LYS A 4 18.74 -13.06 2.88
N GLY A 5 19.13 -12.08 2.07
CA GLY A 5 18.25 -11.02 1.60
C GLY A 5 17.56 -11.42 0.28
N TYR A 6 16.33 -10.96 0.11
CA TYR A 6 15.60 -11.08 -1.14
C TYR A 6 15.09 -9.70 -1.54
N LEU A 7 15.46 -9.24 -2.73
CA LEU A 7 14.91 -8.02 -3.29
C LEU A 7 13.80 -8.40 -4.28
N ALA A 8 12.58 -8.04 -3.94
CA ALA A 8 11.41 -8.31 -4.75
C ALA A 8 11.20 -7.17 -5.75
N VAL A 9 11.13 -7.48 -7.03
CA VAL A 9 10.93 -6.51 -8.11
C VAL A 9 9.67 -6.89 -8.89
N PRO A 10 8.74 -5.96 -9.15
CA PRO A 10 7.59 -6.23 -9.99
C PRO A 10 7.99 -6.73 -11.37
N ARG A 11 7.22 -7.67 -11.94
CA ARG A 11 7.57 -8.33 -13.20
C ARG A 11 7.70 -7.36 -14.37
N HIS A 12 6.89 -6.30 -14.40
CA HIS A 12 6.97 -5.28 -15.46
C HIS A 12 8.27 -4.45 -15.39
N MET A 13 8.97 -4.46 -14.25
CA MET A 13 10.26 -3.77 -14.06
C MET A 13 11.46 -4.71 -14.33
N HIS A 14 11.36 -5.60 -15.32
CA HIS A 14 12.39 -6.60 -15.62
C HIS A 14 13.77 -5.98 -15.89
N ALA A 15 13.83 -4.84 -16.60
CA ALA A 15 15.11 -4.15 -16.87
C ALA A 15 15.82 -3.72 -15.57
N CYS A 16 15.04 -3.23 -14.57
CA CYS A 16 15.57 -2.90 -13.24
C CYS A 16 16.06 -4.18 -12.51
N ALA A 17 15.30 -5.28 -12.62
CA ALA A 17 15.70 -6.55 -12.01
C ALA A 17 17.01 -7.10 -12.63
N ASP A 18 17.20 -6.96 -13.93
CA ASP A 18 18.42 -7.38 -14.64
C ASP A 18 19.63 -6.54 -14.21
N GLU A 19 19.47 -5.21 -14.14
CA GLU A 19 20.51 -4.30 -13.68
C GLU A 19 20.92 -4.62 -12.24
N LEU A 20 19.96 -4.74 -11.33
CA LEU A 20 20.20 -5.08 -9.92
C LEU A 20 20.87 -6.45 -9.76
N SER A 21 20.55 -7.41 -10.62
CA SER A 21 21.17 -8.75 -10.61
C SER A 21 22.66 -8.70 -10.96
N GLY A 22 23.08 -7.74 -11.78
CA GLY A 22 24.48 -7.50 -12.10
C GLY A 22 25.32 -6.99 -10.92
N HIS A 23 24.68 -6.38 -9.94
CA HIS A 23 25.32 -5.81 -8.75
C HIS A 23 25.14 -6.65 -7.47
N ALA A 24 24.20 -7.59 -7.47
CA ALA A 24 23.89 -8.40 -6.30
C ALA A 24 24.91 -9.53 -6.09
N ASP A 25 25.42 -9.70 -4.85
CA ASP A 25 26.06 -10.96 -4.47
C ASP A 25 24.96 -12.03 -4.32
N GLY A 26 24.79 -12.87 -5.31
CA GLY A 26 23.77 -13.91 -5.35
C GLY A 26 23.83 -14.93 -4.20
N ARG A 27 24.87 -14.90 -3.37
CA ARG A 27 24.97 -15.70 -2.13
C ARG A 27 24.22 -15.07 -0.98
N LEU A 28 24.32 -13.76 -0.82
CA LEU A 28 23.71 -13.00 0.29
C LEU A 28 22.38 -12.36 -0.11
N VAL A 29 22.30 -11.80 -1.32
CA VAL A 29 21.11 -11.11 -1.83
C VAL A 29 20.65 -11.74 -3.14
N LYS A 30 19.38 -12.12 -3.21
CA LYS A 30 18.77 -12.67 -4.44
C LYS A 30 17.69 -11.72 -4.94
N ILE A 31 17.77 -11.42 -6.24
CA ILE A 31 16.71 -10.69 -6.93
C ILE A 31 15.60 -11.69 -7.30
N LYS A 32 14.36 -11.35 -7.00
CA LYS A 32 13.18 -12.16 -7.31
C LYS A 32 12.10 -11.28 -7.95
N THR A 33 11.61 -11.71 -9.10
CA THR A 33 10.47 -11.05 -9.73
C THR A 33 9.16 -11.57 -9.12
N VAL A 34 8.27 -10.65 -8.80
CA VAL A 34 6.94 -10.93 -8.24
C VAL A 34 5.84 -10.49 -9.21
N SER A 35 4.64 -11.00 -8.99
CA SER A 35 3.46 -10.65 -9.80
C SER A 35 3.12 -9.17 -9.69
N ASP A 36 2.63 -8.57 -10.79
CA ASP A 36 2.14 -7.19 -10.84
C ASP A 36 0.71 -7.03 -10.25
N LYS A 37 0.24 -8.01 -9.50
CA LYS A 37 -1.09 -7.98 -8.89
C LYS A 37 -1.07 -7.16 -7.60
N TYR A 38 -2.10 -6.35 -7.42
CA TYR A 38 -2.35 -5.67 -6.16
C TYR A 38 -3.04 -6.63 -5.16
N PRO A 39 -2.67 -6.63 -3.88
CA PRO A 39 -1.69 -5.82 -3.14
C PRO A 39 -0.35 -6.56 -2.91
N GLN A 40 0.40 -6.89 -3.95
CA GLN A 40 1.64 -7.67 -3.87
C GLN A 40 2.72 -7.04 -2.95
N HIS A 41 2.68 -5.73 -2.75
CA HIS A 41 3.61 -5.00 -1.88
C HIS A 41 3.31 -5.17 -0.38
N GLU A 42 2.14 -5.67 -0.03
CA GLU A 42 1.77 -5.94 1.36
C GLU A 42 2.66 -7.06 1.91
N PRO A 43 3.23 -6.91 3.14
CA PRO A 43 4.24 -7.84 3.66
C PRO A 43 3.84 -9.32 3.63
N HIS A 44 2.63 -9.67 4.07
CA HIS A 44 2.16 -11.07 4.10
C HIS A 44 2.01 -11.63 2.68
N MET A 45 1.51 -10.79 1.75
CA MET A 45 1.37 -11.17 0.33
C MET A 45 2.74 -11.37 -0.31
N LEU A 46 3.71 -10.52 0.02
CA LEU A 46 5.05 -10.61 -0.50
C LEU A 46 5.77 -11.86 0.00
N VAL A 47 5.69 -12.15 1.29
CA VAL A 47 6.28 -13.36 1.88
C VAL A 47 5.63 -14.61 1.28
N SER A 48 4.32 -14.63 1.13
CA SER A 48 3.60 -15.74 0.50
C SER A 48 4.07 -15.96 -0.95
N ALA A 49 4.22 -14.90 -1.73
CA ALA A 49 4.67 -14.99 -3.12
C ALA A 49 6.13 -15.48 -3.27
N LEU A 50 7.01 -15.09 -2.34
CA LEU A 50 8.44 -15.44 -2.41
C LEU A 50 8.74 -16.83 -1.87
N PHE A 51 8.02 -17.28 -0.85
CA PHE A 51 8.36 -18.48 -0.09
C PHE A 51 7.24 -19.54 -0.07
N ASN A 52 6.10 -19.25 -0.71
CA ASN A 52 4.88 -20.10 -0.64
C ASN A 52 4.48 -20.40 0.82
N LEU A 53 4.59 -19.39 1.69
CA LEU A 53 4.34 -19.45 3.11
C LEU A 53 3.21 -18.50 3.47
N GLU A 54 2.18 -19.00 4.13
CA GLU A 54 1.09 -18.18 4.69
C GLU A 54 1.41 -17.87 6.15
N ILE A 55 1.60 -16.58 6.46
CA ILE A 55 1.74 -16.07 7.83
C ILE A 55 0.38 -15.52 8.26
N ASN A 56 -0.03 -15.84 9.49
CA ASN A 56 -1.26 -15.28 10.05
C ASN A 56 -1.20 -13.74 10.01
N PRO A 57 -2.19 -13.04 9.41
CA PRO A 57 -2.20 -11.58 9.30
C PRO A 57 -2.09 -10.81 10.62
N LEU A 58 -2.38 -11.45 11.76
CA LEU A 58 -2.17 -10.86 13.08
C LEU A 58 -0.72 -10.95 13.57
N THR A 59 0.11 -11.73 12.90
CA THR A 59 1.51 -11.89 13.24
C THR A 59 2.35 -10.99 12.35
N ASP A 60 3.12 -10.08 12.94
CA ASP A 60 4.09 -9.29 12.19
C ASP A 60 5.10 -10.20 11.47
N THR A 61 5.33 -9.93 10.18
CA THR A 61 6.20 -10.77 9.35
C THR A 61 7.64 -10.80 9.86
N GLY A 62 8.12 -9.73 10.49
CA GLY A 62 9.43 -9.66 11.13
C GLY A 62 9.51 -10.57 12.33
N LYS A 63 8.47 -10.62 13.18
CA LYS A 63 8.38 -11.56 14.32
C LYS A 63 8.31 -13.01 13.85
N ALA A 64 7.73 -13.26 12.68
CA ALA A 64 7.73 -14.58 12.05
C ALA A 64 9.09 -14.95 11.39
N GLY A 65 10.08 -14.07 11.44
CA GLY A 65 11.42 -14.30 10.86
C GLY A 65 11.57 -13.83 9.41
N TYR A 66 10.58 -13.10 8.87
CA TYR A 66 10.56 -12.59 7.50
C TYR A 66 10.33 -11.07 7.48
N PRO A 67 11.29 -10.26 7.99
CA PRO A 67 11.13 -8.80 7.96
C PRO A 67 11.04 -8.30 6.52
N VAL A 68 10.01 -7.53 6.21
CA VAL A 68 9.84 -6.85 4.92
C VAL A 68 10.14 -5.37 5.12
N ILE A 69 11.12 -4.87 4.38
CA ILE A 69 11.61 -3.50 4.50
C ILE A 69 11.52 -2.84 3.14
N PRO A 70 10.97 -1.63 3.01
CA PRO A 70 11.00 -0.88 1.76
C PRO A 70 12.44 -0.66 1.28
N ALA A 71 12.68 -0.77 -0.03
CA ALA A 71 14.01 -0.60 -0.61
C ALA A 71 14.63 0.77 -0.30
N GLU A 72 13.81 1.81 -0.25
CA GLU A 72 14.18 3.16 0.17
C GLU A 72 14.77 3.19 1.59
N VAL A 73 14.14 2.50 2.54
CA VAL A 73 14.62 2.42 3.92
C VAL A 73 15.94 1.68 4.01
N CYS A 74 16.13 0.63 3.19
CA CYS A 74 17.42 -0.06 3.09
C CYS A 74 18.52 0.87 2.55
N ALA A 75 18.22 1.67 1.53
CA ALA A 75 19.15 2.65 0.97
C ALA A 75 19.50 3.74 2.00
N ALA A 76 18.49 4.28 2.70
CA ALA A 76 18.70 5.28 3.76
C ALA A 76 19.52 4.72 4.92
N ALA A 77 19.30 3.47 5.33
CA ALA A 77 20.10 2.81 6.34
C ALA A 77 21.57 2.67 5.93
N PHE A 78 21.81 2.29 4.66
CA PHE A 78 23.17 2.26 4.12
C PHE A 78 23.83 3.65 4.14
N ASP A 79 23.13 4.70 3.69
CA ASP A 79 23.65 6.06 3.67
C ASP A 79 23.97 6.55 5.08
N ALA A 80 23.12 6.24 6.06
CA ALA A 80 23.37 6.59 7.46
C ALA A 80 24.59 5.86 8.03
N LEU A 81 24.71 4.56 7.81
CA LEU A 81 25.77 3.74 8.40
C LEU A 81 27.12 3.90 7.68
N ALA A 82 27.12 3.99 6.34
CA ALA A 82 28.34 4.02 5.55
C ALA A 82 28.84 5.42 5.25
N LYS A 83 27.94 6.42 5.15
CA LYS A 83 28.26 7.78 4.75
C LYS A 83 27.97 8.82 5.85
N GLY A 84 27.31 8.46 6.95
CA GLY A 84 26.90 9.39 8.00
C GLY A 84 25.78 10.36 7.57
N ILE A 85 25.02 10.03 6.51
CA ILE A 85 23.93 10.87 5.98
C ILE A 85 22.62 10.46 6.67
N PRO A 86 21.98 11.36 7.44
CA PRO A 86 20.73 11.03 8.11
C PRO A 86 19.57 10.90 7.14
N TYR A 87 18.57 10.07 7.47
CA TYR A 87 17.33 9.90 6.69
C TYR A 87 16.40 11.10 6.92
N THR A 88 16.51 12.11 6.09
CA THR A 88 15.76 13.39 6.19
C THR A 88 14.86 13.66 5.00
N SER A 89 14.86 12.81 3.99
CA SER A 89 14.04 12.94 2.78
C SER A 89 13.56 11.58 2.30
N SER A 90 12.48 11.58 1.54
CA SER A 90 11.88 10.38 0.95
C SER A 90 11.70 10.57 -0.55
N TYR A 91 11.70 9.46 -1.31
CA TYR A 91 11.33 9.46 -2.71
C TYR A 91 9.81 9.35 -2.85
N ILE A 92 9.17 10.41 -3.32
CA ILE A 92 7.72 10.49 -3.48
C ILE A 92 7.37 10.54 -4.96
N THR A 93 6.52 9.61 -5.39
CA THR A 93 5.91 9.68 -6.73
C THR A 93 4.82 10.73 -6.71
N VAL A 94 4.97 11.77 -7.51
CA VAL A 94 3.97 12.83 -7.68
C VAL A 94 3.34 12.72 -9.06
N SER A 95 2.02 12.65 -9.11
CA SER A 95 1.24 12.58 -10.34
C SER A 95 0.10 13.61 -10.33
N GLY A 96 -0.24 14.15 -11.50
CA GLY A 96 -1.29 15.14 -11.64
C GLY A 96 -2.00 15.04 -12.98
N ILE A 97 -3.15 15.74 -13.10
CA ILE A 97 -3.94 15.73 -14.31
C ILE A 97 -3.21 16.47 -15.43
N GLY A 98 -3.08 15.81 -16.57
CA GLY A 98 -2.48 16.37 -17.79
C GLY A 98 -0.96 16.59 -17.70
N ARG A 99 -0.29 16.03 -16.69
CA ARG A 99 1.15 16.19 -16.45
C ARG A 99 1.86 14.86 -16.32
N THR A 100 3.15 14.89 -16.62
CA THR A 100 4.00 13.70 -16.49
C THR A 100 4.27 13.40 -15.02
N ALA A 101 3.93 12.19 -14.57
CA ALA A 101 4.30 11.73 -13.24
C ALA A 101 5.82 11.73 -13.07
N GLY A 102 6.30 12.10 -11.89
CA GLY A 102 7.72 12.10 -11.55
C GLY A 102 7.98 11.54 -10.16
N VAL A 103 9.22 11.10 -9.95
CA VAL A 103 9.72 10.72 -8.62
C VAL A 103 10.64 11.81 -8.12
N TYR A 104 10.34 12.36 -6.96
CA TYR A 104 11.04 13.50 -6.38
C TYR A 104 11.63 13.13 -5.02
N SER A 105 12.85 13.57 -4.75
CA SER A 105 13.41 13.52 -3.40
C SER A 105 12.88 14.70 -2.61
N VAL A 106 12.05 14.44 -1.62
CA VAL A 106 11.31 15.45 -0.85
C VAL A 106 11.75 15.41 0.60
N PRO A 107 12.21 16.51 1.19
CA PRO A 107 12.53 16.58 2.62
C PRO A 107 11.29 16.33 3.48
N PHE A 108 11.50 15.68 4.63
CA PHE A 108 10.43 15.55 5.63
C PHE A 108 10.03 16.94 6.17
N GLY A 109 8.76 17.11 6.47
CA GLY A 109 8.21 18.38 6.89
C GLY A 109 7.83 19.31 5.72
N THR A 110 7.91 18.86 4.46
CA THR A 110 7.36 19.58 3.32
C THR A 110 5.84 19.45 3.29
N GLU A 111 5.13 20.55 3.08
CA GLU A 111 3.67 20.52 2.96
C GLU A 111 3.24 19.69 1.75
N ILE A 112 2.38 18.68 1.97
CA ILE A 112 2.00 17.72 0.91
C ILE A 112 1.24 18.42 -0.21
N LYS A 113 0.40 19.40 0.09
CA LYS A 113 -0.37 20.16 -0.90
C LYS A 113 0.51 21.01 -1.85
N SER A 114 1.77 21.28 -1.50
CA SER A 114 2.70 21.99 -2.37
C SER A 114 3.37 21.09 -3.43
N LEU A 115 3.38 19.75 -3.22
CA LEU A 115 4.10 18.82 -4.09
C LEU A 115 3.58 18.73 -5.53
N PRO A 116 2.28 18.88 -5.82
CA PRO A 116 1.77 18.89 -7.19
C PRO A 116 2.43 19.92 -8.10
N ALA A 117 2.87 21.05 -7.55
CA ALA A 117 3.59 22.07 -8.31
C ALA A 117 4.90 21.54 -8.92
N LEU A 118 5.56 20.53 -8.30
CA LEU A 118 6.79 19.91 -8.81
C LEU A 118 6.56 19.23 -10.17
N CYS A 119 5.42 18.61 -10.40
CA CYS A 119 5.07 18.07 -11.71
C CYS A 119 4.33 19.07 -12.60
N GLY A 120 4.27 20.34 -12.17
CA GLY A 120 3.64 21.44 -12.88
C GLY A 120 2.12 21.33 -12.93
N SER A 121 1.49 20.67 -11.96
CA SER A 121 0.03 20.72 -11.81
C SER A 121 -0.41 22.15 -11.51
N ALA A 122 -1.47 22.61 -12.19
CA ALA A 122 -2.06 23.91 -11.89
C ALA A 122 -2.76 23.87 -10.53
N ASP A 123 -2.87 25.03 -9.88
CA ASP A 123 -3.63 25.18 -8.64
C ASP A 123 -5.09 24.75 -8.83
N GLY A 124 -5.67 24.14 -7.81
CA GLY A 124 -7.13 23.87 -7.74
C GLY A 124 -7.57 22.41 -7.79
N GLY A 125 -6.66 21.44 -7.77
CA GLY A 125 -7.02 20.02 -7.67
C GLY A 125 -7.10 19.51 -6.23
N ILE A 126 -7.82 18.42 -6.02
CA ILE A 126 -7.84 17.70 -4.74
C ILE A 126 -6.61 16.80 -4.67
N VAL A 127 -5.85 16.95 -3.59
CA VAL A 127 -4.60 16.22 -3.36
C VAL A 127 -4.90 14.97 -2.53
N PHE A 128 -4.35 13.85 -2.96
CA PHE A 128 -4.47 12.55 -2.27
C PHE A 128 -3.09 11.99 -1.97
N THR A 129 -2.96 11.31 -0.83
CA THR A 129 -1.81 10.44 -0.51
C THR A 129 -2.19 8.98 -0.62
N GLY A 130 -1.21 8.12 -0.90
CA GLY A 130 -1.39 6.68 -1.04
C GLY A 130 -1.68 6.24 -2.47
N GLY A 131 -1.89 4.92 -2.64
CA GLY A 131 -2.25 4.33 -3.92
C GLY A 131 -3.75 4.44 -4.21
N GLU A 132 -4.17 4.23 -5.46
CA GLU A 132 -5.58 4.35 -5.91
C GLU A 132 -6.60 3.60 -5.04
N MET A 133 -6.22 2.45 -4.49
CA MET A 133 -7.11 1.61 -3.69
C MET A 133 -7.24 2.08 -2.24
N THR A 134 -6.31 2.89 -1.77
CA THR A 134 -6.22 3.33 -0.37
C THR A 134 -6.01 4.82 -0.24
N ALA A 135 -6.22 5.56 -1.32
CA ALA A 135 -6.06 7.00 -1.38
C ALA A 135 -6.84 7.70 -0.26
N LYS A 136 -6.17 8.64 0.38
CA LYS A 136 -6.74 9.52 1.42
C LYS A 136 -6.58 10.95 0.96
N GLU A 137 -7.65 11.72 0.99
CA GLU A 137 -7.60 13.16 0.75
C GLU A 137 -6.73 13.86 1.80
N VAL A 138 -5.89 14.77 1.34
CA VAL A 138 -4.94 15.52 2.18
C VAL A 138 -5.63 16.76 2.74
N SER A 139 -5.63 16.88 4.06
CA SER A 139 -6.09 18.08 4.77
C SER A 139 -5.03 19.19 4.76
N ASP A 140 -5.43 20.43 5.08
CA ASP A 140 -4.48 21.52 5.27
C ASP A 140 -3.56 21.23 6.45
N GLY A 141 -2.29 21.57 6.32
CA GLY A 141 -1.29 21.37 7.36
C GLY A 141 -0.80 19.90 7.51
N GLU A 142 -1.05 19.03 6.51
CA GLU A 142 -0.40 17.73 6.45
C GLU A 142 0.97 17.84 5.76
N TYR A 143 2.00 17.25 6.38
CA TYR A 143 3.39 17.32 5.96
C TYR A 143 3.95 15.93 5.63
N THR A 144 4.97 15.92 4.78
CA THR A 144 5.69 14.70 4.43
C THR A 144 6.39 14.10 5.64
N SER A 145 6.28 12.79 5.75
CA SER A 145 6.90 11.96 6.80
C SER A 145 7.31 10.61 6.22
N PRO A 146 8.11 9.81 6.92
CA PRO A 146 8.36 8.43 6.52
C PRO A 146 7.05 7.67 6.29
N GLY A 147 6.92 6.99 5.13
CA GLY A 147 5.72 6.25 4.75
C GLY A 147 4.81 6.96 3.74
N VAL A 148 5.06 8.22 3.40
CA VAL A 148 4.41 8.90 2.28
C VAL A 148 5.19 8.61 1.00
N PHE A 149 4.71 7.69 0.16
CA PHE A 149 5.40 7.27 -1.06
C PHE A 149 4.76 7.78 -2.36
N ALA A 150 3.51 8.22 -2.30
CA ALA A 150 2.78 8.70 -3.47
C ALA A 150 1.84 9.85 -3.12
N VAL A 151 1.83 10.84 -4.00
CA VAL A 151 0.91 11.98 -3.98
C VAL A 151 0.29 12.11 -5.36
N SER A 152 -1.03 12.22 -5.42
CA SER A 152 -1.76 12.39 -6.67
C SER A 152 -2.72 13.56 -6.59
N VAL A 153 -3.01 14.17 -7.75
CA VAL A 153 -3.96 15.27 -7.89
C VAL A 153 -5.08 14.86 -8.83
N ALA A 154 -6.32 15.02 -8.37
CA ALA A 154 -7.51 14.92 -9.22
C ALA A 154 -8.06 16.33 -9.54
N ALA A 155 -8.51 16.56 -10.77
CA ALA A 155 -9.05 17.87 -11.20
C ALA A 155 -10.36 18.24 -10.51
N GLU A 156 -11.12 17.23 -10.16
CA GLU A 156 -12.43 17.37 -9.55
C GLU A 156 -12.55 16.39 -8.37
N LYS A 157 -13.48 16.67 -7.49
CA LYS A 157 -13.91 15.73 -6.46
C LYS A 157 -14.08 14.35 -7.12
N ALA A 158 -13.49 13.33 -6.53
CA ALA A 158 -13.72 11.96 -7.01
C ALA A 158 -15.21 11.79 -7.30
N PRO A 159 -15.58 11.17 -8.44
CA PRO A 159 -16.99 11.03 -8.78
C PRO A 159 -17.72 10.52 -7.54
N GLU A 160 -18.82 11.19 -7.18
CA GLU A 160 -19.61 10.78 -6.02
C GLU A 160 -19.88 9.29 -6.17
N LYS A 161 -19.45 8.54 -5.16
CA LYS A 161 -19.73 7.11 -5.15
C LYS A 161 -21.24 6.96 -5.26
N PRO A 162 -21.74 6.05 -6.08
CA PRO A 162 -23.17 5.77 -6.13
C PRO A 162 -23.65 5.51 -4.69
N GLU A 163 -24.84 6.01 -4.35
CA GLU A 163 -25.44 5.74 -3.05
C GLU A 163 -25.35 4.24 -2.77
N ALA A 164 -24.86 3.91 -1.56
CA ALA A 164 -24.72 2.52 -1.18
C ALA A 164 -26.11 1.88 -1.06
N HIS A 165 -26.31 0.80 -1.77
CA HIS A 165 -27.53 -0.01 -1.69
C HIS A 165 -27.30 -1.22 -0.77
N GLU A 166 -28.35 -1.96 -0.49
CA GLU A 166 -28.26 -3.22 0.24
C GLU A 166 -27.38 -4.23 -0.50
N CYS A 167 -26.71 -5.08 0.29
CA CYS A 167 -25.85 -6.12 -0.26
C CYS A 167 -26.68 -7.11 -1.11
N THR A 168 -26.24 -7.35 -2.32
CA THR A 168 -26.89 -8.27 -3.27
C THR A 168 -26.34 -9.70 -3.18
N ASP A 169 -25.49 -10.01 -2.20
CA ASP A 169 -24.84 -11.31 -1.98
C ASP A 169 -24.13 -11.91 -3.22
N CYS A 170 -23.63 -11.06 -4.09
CA CYS A 170 -23.02 -11.46 -5.37
C CYS A 170 -21.65 -12.15 -5.22
N GLY A 171 -21.05 -12.17 -4.04
CA GLY A 171 -19.78 -12.85 -3.74
C GLY A 171 -18.51 -12.23 -4.34
N ARG A 172 -18.59 -11.12 -5.12
CA ARG A 172 -17.41 -10.53 -5.78
C ARG A 172 -16.34 -10.08 -4.80
N CYS A 173 -16.73 -9.52 -3.65
CA CYS A 173 -15.80 -9.09 -2.60
C CYS A 173 -14.99 -10.25 -2.01
N ALA A 174 -15.59 -11.43 -1.88
CA ALA A 174 -14.90 -12.64 -1.43
C ALA A 174 -13.93 -13.16 -2.50
N ALA A 175 -14.33 -13.14 -3.77
CA ALA A 175 -13.52 -13.62 -4.90
C ALA A 175 -12.20 -12.83 -5.07
N VAL A 176 -12.19 -11.54 -4.71
CA VAL A 176 -10.99 -10.69 -4.85
C VAL A 176 -10.20 -10.52 -3.55
N CYS A 177 -10.67 -11.08 -2.44
CA CYS A 177 -10.00 -10.91 -1.15
C CYS A 177 -8.66 -11.67 -1.13
N PRO A 178 -7.50 -10.99 -1.01
CA PRO A 178 -6.20 -11.64 -1.05
C PRO A 178 -5.94 -12.55 0.17
N VAL A 179 -6.58 -12.26 1.30
CA VAL A 179 -6.51 -13.06 2.53
C VAL A 179 -7.73 -13.97 2.70
N ARG A 180 -8.51 -14.18 1.64
CA ARG A 180 -9.62 -15.14 1.56
C ARG A 180 -10.71 -14.95 2.62
N LEU A 181 -10.95 -13.71 3.03
CA LEU A 181 -12.08 -13.37 3.90
C LEU A 181 -13.39 -13.32 3.11
N LEU A 182 -14.49 -13.24 3.84
CA LEU A 182 -15.84 -13.04 3.32
C LEU A 182 -16.34 -11.64 3.71
N PRO A 183 -15.93 -10.55 3.02
CA PRO A 183 -16.17 -9.18 3.45
C PRO A 183 -17.65 -8.84 3.61
N SER A 184 -18.56 -9.41 2.78
CA SER A 184 -20.00 -9.20 2.92
C SER A 184 -20.56 -9.79 4.21
N LEU A 185 -20.08 -10.98 4.62
CA LEU A 185 -20.52 -11.59 5.88
C LEU A 185 -19.97 -10.82 7.08
N ILE A 186 -18.71 -10.38 7.02
CA ILE A 186 -18.12 -9.53 8.07
C ILE A 186 -18.94 -8.25 8.21
N TYR A 187 -19.25 -7.59 7.09
CA TYR A 187 -20.08 -6.38 7.06
C TYR A 187 -21.46 -6.61 7.69
N GLY A 188 -22.11 -7.75 7.41
CA GLY A 188 -23.38 -8.13 8.02
C GLY A 188 -23.33 -8.36 9.54
N CYS A 189 -22.13 -8.54 10.11
CA CYS A 189 -21.94 -8.71 11.55
C CYS A 189 -21.79 -7.39 12.33
N ARG A 190 -21.67 -6.22 11.64
CA ARG A 190 -21.37 -4.93 12.29
C ARG A 190 -22.37 -4.54 13.39
N ASP A 191 -23.67 -4.82 13.17
CA ASP A 191 -24.75 -4.41 14.07
C ASP A 191 -25.15 -5.52 15.07
N THR A 192 -24.45 -6.64 15.11
CA THR A 192 -24.87 -7.85 15.86
C THR A 192 -24.05 -8.12 17.12
N GLY A 193 -23.04 -7.28 17.43
CA GLY A 193 -22.09 -7.54 18.53
C GLY A 193 -21.20 -8.78 18.30
N LYS A 194 -21.17 -9.31 17.07
CA LYS A 194 -20.38 -10.49 16.68
C LYS A 194 -19.08 -10.14 15.95
N ALA A 195 -18.66 -8.88 15.99
CA ALA A 195 -17.44 -8.41 15.34
C ALA A 195 -16.24 -9.30 15.67
N ALA A 196 -16.01 -9.61 16.94
CA ALA A 196 -14.90 -10.45 17.42
C ALA A 196 -14.89 -11.89 16.87
N LYS A 197 -15.98 -12.35 16.27
CA LYS A 197 -16.08 -13.70 15.68
C LYS A 197 -16.21 -13.67 14.16
N SER A 198 -16.18 -12.48 13.57
CA SER A 198 -16.40 -12.30 12.13
C SER A 198 -15.15 -12.53 11.29
N GLY A 199 -13.96 -12.53 11.89
CA GLY A 199 -12.68 -12.55 11.19
C GLY A 199 -12.25 -11.17 10.67
N ALA A 200 -12.89 -10.08 11.11
CA ALA A 200 -12.54 -8.71 10.74
C ALA A 200 -11.06 -8.39 11.05
N GLU A 201 -10.53 -8.94 12.14
CA GLU A 201 -9.16 -8.77 12.60
C GLU A 201 -8.10 -9.17 11.55
N TYR A 202 -8.41 -10.17 10.71
CA TYR A 202 -7.49 -10.64 9.67
C TYR A 202 -7.48 -9.76 8.41
N CYS A 203 -8.31 -8.74 8.34
CA CYS A 203 -8.36 -7.85 7.18
C CYS A 203 -7.10 -6.98 7.10
N ILE A 204 -6.42 -7.01 5.95
CA ILE A 204 -5.25 -6.17 5.65
C ILE A 204 -5.62 -4.78 5.11
N SER A 205 -6.88 -4.42 5.09
CA SER A 205 -7.41 -3.11 4.65
C SER A 205 -6.97 -2.67 3.25
N CYS A 206 -6.81 -3.62 2.32
CA CYS A 206 -6.30 -3.36 0.97
C CYS A 206 -7.30 -2.64 0.04
N GLY A 207 -8.61 -2.65 0.32
CA GLY A 207 -9.63 -1.98 -0.50
C GLY A 207 -10.12 -2.74 -1.74
N CYS A 208 -9.60 -3.95 -2.02
CA CYS A 208 -10.04 -4.73 -3.19
C CYS A 208 -11.55 -4.98 -3.21
N CYS A 209 -12.14 -5.22 -2.04
CA CYS A 209 -13.58 -5.49 -1.91
C CYS A 209 -14.45 -4.28 -2.28
N ASP A 210 -14.03 -3.06 -1.94
CA ASP A 210 -14.73 -1.82 -2.28
C ASP A 210 -14.80 -1.62 -3.79
N ARG A 211 -13.69 -1.88 -4.48
CA ARG A 211 -13.56 -1.65 -5.91
C ARG A 211 -14.50 -2.50 -6.76
N VAL A 212 -14.86 -3.69 -6.29
CA VAL A 212 -15.69 -4.65 -7.03
C VAL A 212 -17.14 -4.70 -6.54
N CYS A 213 -17.49 -3.92 -5.52
CA CYS A 213 -18.84 -3.92 -4.96
C CYS A 213 -19.81 -3.21 -5.88
N PRO A 214 -20.78 -3.92 -6.51
CA PRO A 214 -21.75 -3.28 -7.39
C PRO A 214 -22.77 -2.43 -6.62
N ALA A 215 -22.95 -2.71 -5.32
CA ALA A 215 -23.82 -1.95 -4.44
C ALA A 215 -23.16 -0.71 -3.82
N GLY A 216 -21.93 -0.37 -4.19
CA GLY A 216 -21.23 0.82 -3.69
C GLY A 216 -20.87 0.79 -2.20
N ILE A 217 -20.95 -0.38 -1.54
CA ILE A 217 -20.70 -0.49 -0.10
C ILE A 217 -19.21 -0.31 0.19
N GLU A 218 -18.86 0.55 1.14
CA GLU A 218 -17.51 0.78 1.64
C GLU A 218 -17.10 -0.29 2.67
N LEU A 219 -16.91 -1.52 2.19
CA LEU A 219 -16.63 -2.69 3.03
C LEU A 219 -15.35 -2.51 3.85
N ARG A 220 -14.30 -1.93 3.25
CA ARG A 220 -13.02 -1.65 3.93
C ARG A 220 -13.20 -0.71 5.11
N ALA A 221 -13.94 0.38 4.92
CA ALA A 221 -14.18 1.36 5.97
C ALA A 221 -14.93 0.72 7.14
N ALA A 222 -16.05 0.03 6.85
CA ALA A 222 -16.84 -0.67 7.84
C ALA A 222 -16.04 -1.74 8.61
N ILE A 223 -15.25 -2.57 7.91
CA ILE A 223 -14.41 -3.59 8.55
C ILE A 223 -13.32 -2.94 9.40
N SER A 224 -12.75 -1.81 8.96
CA SER A 224 -11.73 -1.09 9.72
C SER A 224 -12.29 -0.48 11.01
N GLU A 225 -13.53 -0.01 11.01
CA GLU A 225 -14.22 0.45 12.21
C GLU A 225 -14.45 -0.71 13.18
N MET A 226 -14.97 -1.84 12.70
CA MET A 226 -15.15 -3.04 13.51
C MET A 226 -13.84 -3.51 14.18
N LYS A 227 -12.70 -3.37 13.49
CA LYS A 227 -11.38 -3.69 14.06
C LYS A 227 -10.97 -2.78 15.22
N LYS A 228 -11.40 -1.53 15.23
CA LYS A 228 -11.08 -0.58 16.32
C LYS A 228 -11.88 -0.85 17.59
N GLU A 229 -13.03 -1.50 17.44
CA GLU A 229 -13.93 -1.84 18.54
C GLU A 229 -13.59 -3.19 19.21
N MET A 230 -12.62 -3.92 18.65
CA MET A 230 -12.15 -5.24 19.11
C MET A 230 -10.90 -5.13 19.99
#